data_48a4bf64e7a26edae9a39622b757c83f
#
_entry.id   48a4bf64e7a26edae9a39622b757c83f
#
_cell.length_a   1.000
_cell.length_b   1.000
_cell.length_c   1.000
_cell.angle_alpha   90.00
_cell.angle_beta   90.00
_cell.angle_gamma   90.00
#
_symmetry.space_group_name_H-M   'P 1'
#
loop_
_entity.id
_entity.type
_entity.pdbx_description
1 polymer ?
#
loop_
_entity_poly.entity_id
_entity_poly.type
_entity_poly.pdbx_seq_one_letter_code
_entity_poly.pdbx_strand_id
1 'polypeptide(L)'
;MSRTSRTAAERRTLDRYYTPDDAARACVATLPILDGDTVLEPSAGGGAFLRAVRDAFPSSRLRALDLDPASPARLPENGGFEVEHGDFGTWSPPPDERFDWVVGNPPYNVAIEHVEAALRIARVGVGFLLRLTFLESIDRVPFWRAAGSSLDEVRVLARRPSFTGSGTDSMAYGWFVWNKRSKGPARLVPSWAWRPGDGLSSPRRGGSR
;
A
#
# COMPACT_ATOMS: atom_id res chain seq x y z
N MET A 1 -27.45 -15.60 23.73
CA MET A 1 -26.13 -16.06 23.24
C MET A 1 -25.23 -14.84 23.14
N SER A 2 -24.28 -14.72 24.04
CA SER A 2 -23.37 -13.56 24.16
C SER A 2 -22.42 -13.52 22.94
N ARG A 3 -22.47 -12.47 22.15
CA ARG A 3 -21.43 -12.18 21.12
C ARG A 3 -20.18 -11.70 21.87
N THR A 4 -19.23 -12.58 22.07
CA THR A 4 -17.92 -12.23 22.58
C THR A 4 -17.29 -11.19 21.63
N SER A 5 -17.16 -9.95 22.08
CA SER A 5 -16.48 -8.93 21.29
C SER A 5 -15.00 -9.29 21.24
N ARG A 6 -14.49 -9.60 20.05
CA ARG A 6 -13.06 -9.83 19.81
C ARG A 6 -12.26 -8.59 20.15
N THR A 7 -11.10 -8.76 20.75
CA THR A 7 -10.18 -7.66 21.03
C THR A 7 -9.68 -7.02 19.73
N ALA A 8 -9.19 -5.80 19.81
CA ALA A 8 -8.61 -5.11 18.64
C ALA A 8 -7.42 -5.90 18.04
N ALA A 9 -6.63 -6.58 18.89
CA ALA A 9 -5.53 -7.45 18.46
C ALA A 9 -6.02 -8.69 17.70
N GLU A 10 -7.07 -9.37 18.19
CA GLU A 10 -7.67 -10.54 17.51
C GLU A 10 -8.31 -10.16 16.17
N ARG A 11 -8.88 -8.95 16.04
CA ARG A 11 -9.39 -8.44 14.77
C ARG A 11 -8.27 -8.17 13.77
N ARG A 12 -7.13 -7.66 14.22
CA ARG A 12 -5.94 -7.41 13.37
C ARG A 12 -5.33 -8.72 12.85
N THR A 13 -5.31 -9.78 13.67
CA THR A 13 -4.71 -11.09 13.30
C THR A 13 -5.50 -11.85 12.24
N LEU A 14 -6.80 -11.56 12.06
CA LEU A 14 -7.69 -12.29 11.13
C LEU A 14 -7.89 -11.59 9.77
N ASP A 15 -7.40 -10.36 9.60
CA ASP A 15 -7.58 -9.58 8.36
C ASP A 15 -6.35 -9.76 7.43
N ARG A 16 -5.88 -11.01 7.27
CA ARG A 16 -4.73 -11.35 6.42
C ARG A 16 -5.15 -11.47 4.97
N TYR A 17 -5.02 -10.39 4.22
CA TYR A 17 -5.26 -10.36 2.79
C TYR A 17 -3.94 -10.25 2.03
N TYR A 18 -3.47 -11.37 1.48
CA TYR A 18 -2.27 -11.34 0.64
C TYR A 18 -2.62 -10.76 -0.73
N THR A 19 -1.99 -9.66 -1.07
CA THR A 19 -2.19 -9.04 -2.38
C THR A 19 -1.59 -9.91 -3.48
N PRO A 20 -2.32 -10.22 -4.56
CA PRO A 20 -1.76 -10.90 -5.72
C PRO A 20 -0.61 -10.08 -6.34
N ASP A 21 0.47 -10.77 -6.75
CA ASP A 21 1.66 -10.10 -7.30
C ASP A 21 1.38 -9.27 -8.55
N ASP A 22 0.47 -9.70 -9.42
CA ASP A 22 0.06 -8.96 -10.60
C ASP A 22 -0.67 -7.66 -10.25
N ALA A 23 -1.51 -7.67 -9.21
CA ALA A 23 -2.16 -6.48 -8.70
C ALA A 23 -1.14 -5.50 -8.09
N ALA A 24 -0.19 -6.00 -7.29
CA ALA A 24 0.88 -5.18 -6.72
C ALA A 24 1.74 -4.54 -7.80
N ARG A 25 2.16 -5.32 -8.83
CA ARG A 25 2.92 -4.81 -9.98
C ARG A 25 2.16 -3.71 -10.73
N ALA A 26 0.88 -3.92 -11.01
CA ALA A 26 0.07 -2.92 -11.69
C ALA A 26 -0.03 -1.61 -10.88
N CYS A 27 -0.24 -1.72 -9.57
CA CYS A 27 -0.27 -0.56 -8.67
C CYS A 27 1.07 0.18 -8.65
N VAL A 28 2.18 -0.52 -8.43
CA VAL A 28 3.54 0.07 -8.39
C VAL A 28 3.90 0.75 -9.70
N ALA A 29 3.53 0.18 -10.86
CA ALA A 29 3.79 0.76 -12.17
C ALA A 29 3.14 2.13 -12.40
N THR A 30 2.17 2.53 -11.56
CA THR A 30 1.54 3.86 -11.64
C THR A 30 2.26 4.92 -10.83
N LEU A 31 3.18 4.52 -9.94
CA LEU A 31 3.90 5.45 -9.07
C LEU A 31 5.15 6.00 -9.78
N PRO A 32 5.44 7.29 -9.61
CA PRO A 32 6.66 7.89 -10.14
C PRO A 32 7.87 7.61 -9.21
N ILE A 33 8.07 6.33 -8.85
CA ILE A 33 9.25 5.88 -8.11
C ILE A 33 10.46 6.01 -9.03
N LEU A 34 11.56 6.45 -8.46
CA LEU A 34 12.85 6.51 -9.15
C LEU A 34 13.75 5.35 -8.66
N ASP A 35 14.61 4.88 -9.56
CA ASP A 35 15.59 3.88 -9.18
C ASP A 35 16.56 4.48 -8.13
N GLY A 36 16.72 3.77 -7.02
CA GLY A 36 17.44 4.27 -5.84
C GLY A 36 16.58 4.87 -4.74
N ASP A 37 15.28 5.10 -4.97
CA ASP A 37 14.35 5.53 -3.92
C ASP A 37 14.30 4.52 -2.76
N THR A 38 14.03 5.02 -1.57
CA THR A 38 13.79 4.19 -0.38
C THR A 38 12.31 3.94 -0.21
N VAL A 39 11.90 2.68 -0.17
CA VAL A 39 10.49 2.27 -0.12
C VAL A 39 10.21 1.39 1.09
N LEU A 40 9.15 1.74 1.84
CA LEU A 40 8.64 0.96 2.97
C LEU A 40 7.31 0.30 2.60
N GLU A 41 7.16 -0.98 2.94
CA GLU A 41 5.87 -1.68 3.01
C GLU A 41 5.53 -1.95 4.48
N PRO A 42 4.56 -1.22 5.08
CA PRO A 42 4.32 -1.24 6.54
C PRO A 42 3.40 -2.36 7.02
N SER A 43 2.93 -3.23 6.15
CA SER A 43 2.12 -4.41 6.46
C SER A 43 2.42 -5.45 5.39
N ALA A 44 3.67 -5.92 5.40
CA ALA A 44 4.28 -6.58 4.26
C ALA A 44 3.62 -7.92 3.89
N GLY A 45 3.03 -8.65 4.85
CA GLY A 45 2.36 -9.91 4.59
C GLY A 45 3.22 -10.86 3.76
N GLY A 46 2.84 -11.06 2.50
CA GLY A 46 3.61 -11.84 1.53
C GLY A 46 4.73 -11.07 0.80
N GLY A 47 4.88 -9.75 1.01
CA GLY A 47 5.91 -8.92 0.36
C GLY A 47 5.64 -8.60 -1.11
N ALA A 48 4.38 -8.63 -1.55
CA ALA A 48 4.03 -8.47 -2.96
C ALA A 48 4.42 -7.10 -3.52
N PHE A 49 4.23 -6.03 -2.77
CA PHE A 49 4.57 -4.67 -3.21
C PHE A 49 6.09 -4.47 -3.28
N LEU A 50 6.85 -4.99 -2.30
CA LEU A 50 8.31 -4.89 -2.34
C LEU A 50 8.92 -5.70 -3.49
N ARG A 51 8.37 -6.89 -3.79
CA ARG A 51 8.77 -7.62 -5.00
C ARG A 51 8.49 -6.82 -6.26
N ALA A 52 7.30 -6.22 -6.35
CA ALA A 52 6.94 -5.38 -7.49
C ALA A 52 7.87 -4.16 -7.65
N VAL A 53 8.27 -3.52 -6.54
CA VAL A 53 9.25 -2.42 -6.57
C VAL A 53 10.63 -2.95 -6.98
N ARG A 54 11.08 -4.08 -6.42
CA ARG A 54 12.38 -4.69 -6.75
C ARG A 54 12.49 -5.03 -8.23
N ASP A 55 11.41 -5.59 -8.81
CA ASP A 55 11.37 -5.95 -10.22
C ASP A 55 11.44 -4.72 -11.14
N ALA A 56 10.77 -3.64 -10.75
CA ALA A 56 10.71 -2.42 -11.57
C ALA A 56 11.89 -1.46 -11.33
N PHE A 57 12.43 -1.43 -10.12
CA PHE A 57 13.46 -0.48 -9.65
C PHE A 57 14.53 -1.23 -8.84
N PRO A 58 15.44 -1.96 -9.48
CA PRO A 58 16.37 -2.89 -8.82
C PRO A 58 17.31 -2.25 -7.81
N SER A 59 17.67 -0.96 -7.98
CA SER A 59 18.56 -0.24 -7.08
C SER A 59 17.85 0.40 -5.88
N SER A 60 16.53 0.28 -5.79
CA SER A 60 15.76 0.83 -4.67
C SER A 60 16.06 0.11 -3.35
N ARG A 61 16.10 0.89 -2.28
CA ARG A 61 16.27 0.38 -0.92
C ARG A 61 14.92 0.03 -0.34
N LEU A 62 14.74 -1.23 0.03
CA LEU A 62 13.46 -1.77 0.46
C LEU A 62 13.48 -2.12 1.93
N ARG A 63 12.46 -1.67 2.65
CA ARG A 63 12.20 -1.99 4.05
C ARG A 63 10.80 -2.57 4.19
N ALA A 64 10.68 -3.60 5.00
CA ALA A 64 9.41 -4.21 5.35
C ALA A 64 9.17 -4.09 6.86
N LEU A 65 7.92 -3.85 7.23
CA LEU A 65 7.43 -3.95 8.60
C LEU A 65 6.19 -4.83 8.60
N ASP A 66 6.06 -5.69 9.59
CA ASP A 66 4.86 -6.50 9.76
C ASP A 66 4.58 -6.76 11.24
N LEU A 67 3.30 -6.76 11.62
CA LEU A 67 2.89 -7.09 12.97
C LEU A 67 3.08 -8.59 13.29
N ASP A 68 3.06 -9.45 12.26
CA ASP A 68 3.25 -10.89 12.41
C ASP A 68 4.74 -11.23 12.36
N PRO A 69 5.34 -11.73 13.46
CA PRO A 69 6.74 -12.16 13.47
C PRO A 69 7.03 -13.33 12.53
N ALA A 70 5.97 -14.05 12.10
CA ALA A 70 6.06 -15.14 11.13
C ALA A 70 5.63 -14.72 9.71
N SER A 71 5.70 -13.41 9.39
CA SER A 71 5.31 -12.90 8.08
C SER A 71 6.04 -13.64 6.95
N PRO A 72 5.32 -14.13 5.93
CA PRO A 72 5.92 -14.80 4.78
C PRO A 72 6.93 -13.96 3.99
N ALA A 73 6.87 -12.62 4.10
CA ALA A 73 7.84 -11.74 3.46
C ALA A 73 9.29 -11.97 3.95
N ARG A 74 9.45 -12.56 5.14
CA ARG A 74 10.78 -12.94 5.69
C ARG A 74 11.41 -14.13 4.97
N LEU A 75 10.62 -14.92 4.26
CA LEU A 75 11.10 -16.13 3.61
C LEU A 75 11.89 -15.77 2.35
N PRO A 76 13.07 -16.37 2.13
CA PRO A 76 13.91 -16.09 0.97
C PRO A 76 13.20 -16.29 -0.38
N GLU A 77 12.34 -17.29 -0.49
CA GLU A 77 11.53 -17.57 -1.68
C GLU A 77 10.51 -16.45 -1.99
N ASN A 78 10.15 -15.64 -1.01
CA ASN A 78 9.25 -14.50 -1.16
C ASN A 78 9.97 -13.17 -1.44
N GLY A 79 11.25 -13.21 -1.77
CA GLY A 79 12.05 -12.02 -2.11
C GLY A 79 13.19 -11.72 -1.14
N GLY A 80 13.26 -12.45 0.00
CA GLY A 80 14.35 -12.33 0.96
C GLY A 80 14.46 -10.95 1.62
N PHE A 81 13.34 -10.27 1.82
CA PHE A 81 13.34 -8.96 2.50
C PHE A 81 13.59 -9.14 3.99
N GLU A 82 14.40 -8.26 4.54
CA GLU A 82 14.48 -8.12 5.98
C GLU A 82 13.20 -7.45 6.49
N VAL A 83 12.44 -8.17 7.31
CA VAL A 83 11.19 -7.69 7.89
C VAL A 83 11.39 -7.39 9.35
N GLU A 84 11.20 -6.14 9.73
CA GLU A 84 11.12 -5.71 11.11
C GLU A 84 9.74 -6.08 11.67
N HIS A 85 9.70 -6.59 12.90
CA HIS A 85 8.47 -6.86 13.59
C HIS A 85 8.01 -5.63 14.36
N GLY A 86 6.79 -5.16 14.10
CA GLY A 86 6.23 -4.00 14.80
C GLY A 86 4.82 -3.63 14.34
N ASP A 87 4.14 -2.84 15.18
CA ASP A 87 2.85 -2.22 14.84
C ASP A 87 3.10 -0.86 14.19
N PHE A 88 2.81 -0.73 12.92
CA PHE A 88 3.04 0.49 12.16
C PHE A 88 2.32 1.73 12.74
N GLY A 89 1.19 1.54 13.43
CA GLY A 89 0.48 2.64 14.07
C GLY A 89 1.28 3.33 15.17
N THR A 90 2.20 2.58 15.81
CA THR A 90 3.06 3.07 16.91
C THR A 90 4.55 3.08 16.56
N TRP A 91 4.91 2.45 15.43
CA TRP A 91 6.30 2.37 14.97
C TRP A 91 6.82 3.74 14.48
N SER A 92 8.09 3.97 14.70
CA SER A 92 8.80 5.12 14.15
C SER A 92 10.11 4.66 13.53
N PRO A 93 10.47 5.19 12.36
CA PRO A 93 11.76 4.86 11.76
C PRO A 93 12.92 5.33 12.64
N PRO A 94 14.10 4.70 12.54
CA PRO A 94 15.32 5.24 13.11
C PRO A 94 15.53 6.71 12.70
N PRO A 95 16.16 7.55 13.54
CA PRO A 95 16.24 9.00 13.32
C PRO A 95 16.86 9.44 12.00
N ASP A 96 17.76 8.63 11.45
CA ASP A 96 18.49 8.83 10.20
C ASP A 96 17.82 8.14 8.99
N GLU A 97 16.82 7.31 9.20
CA GLU A 97 16.09 6.61 8.13
C GLU A 97 14.96 7.48 7.58
N ARG A 98 14.87 7.54 6.26
CA ARG A 98 13.82 8.28 5.54
C ARG A 98 13.34 7.44 4.38
N PHE A 99 12.04 7.52 4.12
CA PHE A 99 11.39 6.82 3.00
C PHE A 99 10.92 7.83 1.96
N ASP A 100 11.21 7.55 0.70
CA ASP A 100 10.64 8.32 -0.39
C ASP A 100 9.18 7.93 -0.58
N TRP A 101 8.92 6.63 -0.57
CA TRP A 101 7.59 6.08 -0.74
C TRP A 101 7.22 5.11 0.38
N VAL A 102 5.94 5.11 0.73
CA VAL A 102 5.31 4.07 1.55
C VAL A 102 4.22 3.42 0.71
N VAL A 103 4.31 2.11 0.49
CA VAL A 103 3.39 1.38 -0.40
C VAL A 103 2.86 0.14 0.27
N GLY A 104 1.66 -0.31 -0.10
CA GLY A 104 1.14 -1.56 0.46
C GLY A 104 -0.37 -1.72 0.41
N ASN A 105 -0.82 -2.75 1.13
CA ASN A 105 -2.22 -3.05 1.39
C ASN A 105 -2.44 -3.15 2.91
N PRO A 106 -2.66 -2.02 3.60
CA PRO A 106 -2.80 -2.02 5.05
C PRO A 106 -4.09 -2.69 5.50
N PRO A 107 -4.17 -3.17 6.76
CA PRO A 107 -5.41 -3.67 7.33
C PRO A 107 -6.50 -2.60 7.29
N TYR A 108 -7.67 -2.92 6.72
CA TYR A 108 -8.71 -1.92 6.42
C TYR A 108 -9.36 -1.31 7.65
N ASN A 109 -9.36 -2.04 8.77
CA ASN A 109 -9.93 -1.57 10.04
C ASN A 109 -9.10 -0.49 10.75
N VAL A 110 -7.83 -0.31 10.36
CA VAL A 110 -6.89 0.70 10.87
C VAL A 110 -6.29 1.53 9.73
N ALA A 111 -7.00 1.63 8.61
CA ALA A 111 -6.48 2.26 7.40
C ALA A 111 -6.18 3.76 7.58
N ILE A 112 -6.98 4.49 8.38
CA ILE A 112 -6.73 5.91 8.64
C ILE A 112 -5.39 6.10 9.33
N GLU A 113 -5.17 5.38 10.42
CA GLU A 113 -3.95 5.43 11.22
C GLU A 113 -2.72 5.08 10.37
N HIS A 114 -2.86 4.10 9.47
CA HIS A 114 -1.80 3.72 8.54
C HIS A 114 -1.52 4.82 7.51
N VAL A 115 -2.56 5.42 6.93
CA VAL A 115 -2.36 6.53 5.97
C VAL A 115 -1.72 7.73 6.65
N GLU A 116 -2.19 8.12 7.85
CA GLU A 116 -1.62 9.23 8.61
C GLU A 116 -0.15 8.97 8.99
N ALA A 117 0.17 7.77 9.47
CA ALA A 117 1.55 7.38 9.79
C ALA A 117 2.43 7.41 8.54
N ALA A 118 1.96 6.84 7.43
CA ALA A 118 2.67 6.83 6.16
C ALA A 118 2.92 8.24 5.63
N LEU A 119 1.92 9.12 5.68
CA LEU A 119 2.07 10.52 5.26
C LEU A 119 3.05 11.30 6.12
N ARG A 120 3.22 10.96 7.40
CA ARG A 120 4.23 11.61 8.25
C ARG A 120 5.65 11.26 7.85
N ILE A 121 5.92 10.00 7.47
CA ILE A 121 7.28 9.50 7.23
C ILE A 121 7.70 9.52 5.76
N ALA A 122 6.76 9.45 4.81
CA ALA A 122 7.06 9.52 3.39
C ALA A 122 7.50 10.93 2.97
N ARG A 123 8.59 11.03 2.19
CA ARG A 123 9.07 12.30 1.64
C ARG A 123 8.35 12.68 0.35
N VAL A 124 8.07 11.70 -0.50
CA VAL A 124 7.47 11.90 -1.83
C VAL A 124 6.01 11.52 -1.82
N GLY A 125 5.67 10.32 -1.40
CA GLY A 125 4.28 9.92 -1.42
C GLY A 125 3.95 8.57 -0.80
N VAL A 126 2.66 8.27 -0.84
CA VAL A 126 2.07 7.05 -0.31
C VAL A 126 1.19 6.43 -1.39
N GLY A 127 1.29 5.13 -1.58
CA GLY A 127 0.41 4.35 -2.44
C GLY A 127 -0.21 3.19 -1.65
N PHE A 128 -1.51 3.23 -1.42
CA PHE A 128 -2.20 2.17 -0.69
C PHE A 128 -3.40 1.59 -1.44
N LEU A 129 -3.52 0.27 -1.39
CA LEU A 129 -4.69 -0.44 -1.86
C LEU A 129 -5.74 -0.47 -0.75
N LEU A 130 -6.85 0.25 -0.93
CA LEU A 130 -7.88 0.41 0.08
C LEU A 130 -9.26 0.05 -0.47
N ARG A 131 -10.20 -0.26 0.43
CA ARG A 131 -11.62 -0.32 0.08
C ARG A 131 -12.12 1.06 -0.33
N LEU A 132 -13.01 1.16 -1.33
CA LEU A 132 -13.56 2.46 -1.73
C LEU A 132 -14.39 3.13 -0.63
N THR A 133 -14.90 2.34 0.32
CA THR A 133 -15.55 2.87 1.53
C THR A 133 -14.63 3.75 2.38
N PHE A 134 -13.31 3.77 2.09
CA PHE A 134 -12.38 4.72 2.69
C PHE A 134 -12.70 6.18 2.33
N LEU A 135 -13.36 6.42 1.19
CA LEU A 135 -13.79 7.77 0.75
C LEU A 135 -15.02 8.29 1.50
N GLU A 136 -15.75 7.43 2.18
CA GLU A 136 -17.01 7.77 2.86
C GLU A 136 -16.87 7.73 4.38
N SER A 137 -17.84 8.22 5.09
CA SER A 137 -18.00 8.32 6.53
C SER A 137 -17.77 9.71 7.08
N ILE A 138 -18.70 10.13 7.93
CA ILE A 138 -18.63 11.39 8.65
C ILE A 138 -17.40 11.47 9.56
N ASP A 139 -17.00 10.33 10.12
CA ASP A 139 -15.85 10.23 11.02
C ASP A 139 -14.50 10.48 10.31
N ARG A 140 -14.49 10.38 8.96
CA ARG A 140 -13.28 10.65 8.15
C ARG A 140 -13.18 12.08 7.65
N VAL A 141 -14.19 12.92 7.89
CA VAL A 141 -14.16 14.32 7.46
C VAL A 141 -12.94 15.07 8.01
N PRO A 142 -12.54 14.93 9.30
CA PRO A 142 -11.33 15.57 9.80
C PRO A 142 -10.06 15.12 9.07
N PHE A 143 -9.92 13.82 8.82
CA PHE A 143 -8.81 13.26 8.04
C PHE A 143 -8.75 13.88 6.65
N TRP A 144 -9.86 13.91 5.90
CA TRP A 144 -9.89 14.45 4.54
C TRP A 144 -9.61 15.95 4.49
N ARG A 145 -9.99 16.71 5.52
CA ARG A 145 -9.64 18.13 5.63
C ARG A 145 -8.14 18.34 5.83
N ALA A 146 -7.48 17.44 6.55
CA ALA A 146 -6.05 17.54 6.83
C ALA A 146 -5.19 16.94 5.69
N ALA A 147 -5.52 15.76 5.20
CA ALA A 147 -4.70 14.96 4.29
C ALA A 147 -5.15 15.01 2.82
N GLY A 148 -6.38 15.46 2.55
CA GLY A 148 -6.97 15.43 1.21
C GLY A 148 -6.25 16.30 0.19
N SER A 149 -5.53 17.34 0.64
CA SER A 149 -4.78 18.24 -0.26
C SER A 149 -3.58 17.56 -0.94
N SER A 150 -3.09 16.45 -0.41
CA SER A 150 -2.00 15.66 -0.99
C SER A 150 -2.47 14.42 -1.76
N LEU A 151 -3.78 14.13 -1.75
CA LEU A 151 -4.34 13.07 -2.60
C LEU A 151 -4.16 13.47 -4.06
N ASP A 152 -3.45 12.65 -4.82
CA ASP A 152 -3.19 12.87 -6.24
C ASP A 152 -4.15 12.08 -7.12
N GLU A 153 -4.38 10.81 -6.76
CA GLU A 153 -5.18 9.94 -7.61
C GLU A 153 -5.87 8.82 -6.81
N VAL A 154 -7.07 8.45 -7.25
CA VAL A 154 -7.75 7.21 -6.89
C VAL A 154 -8.10 6.43 -8.14
N ARG A 155 -7.51 5.26 -8.34
CA ARG A 155 -7.85 4.33 -9.43
C ARG A 155 -8.80 3.27 -8.91
N VAL A 156 -10.03 3.31 -9.37
CA VAL A 156 -11.05 2.30 -9.00
C VAL A 156 -10.76 1.01 -9.75
N LEU A 157 -10.47 -0.08 -9.04
CA LEU A 157 -10.18 -1.36 -9.64
C LEU A 157 -11.44 -1.94 -10.31
N ALA A 158 -11.40 -2.13 -11.62
CA ALA A 158 -12.48 -2.77 -12.37
C ALA A 158 -12.62 -4.26 -12.01
N ARG A 159 -11.50 -4.91 -11.66
CA ARG A 159 -11.45 -6.29 -11.19
C ARG A 159 -11.13 -6.33 -9.70
N ARG A 160 -11.94 -7.03 -8.93
CA ARG A 160 -11.67 -7.22 -7.49
C ARG A 160 -10.52 -8.21 -7.30
N PRO A 161 -9.51 -7.87 -6.48
CA PRO A 161 -8.46 -8.82 -6.15
C PRO A 161 -9.06 -10.03 -5.40
N SER A 162 -8.52 -11.23 -5.66
CA SER A 162 -8.80 -12.40 -4.85
C SER A 162 -7.71 -12.54 -3.80
N PHE A 163 -8.00 -12.15 -2.57
CA PHE A 163 -7.03 -12.22 -1.47
C PHE A 163 -6.93 -13.60 -0.82
N THR A 164 -7.94 -14.46 -1.04
CA THR A 164 -8.02 -15.79 -0.43
C THR A 164 -7.71 -16.92 -1.39
N GLY A 165 -7.42 -16.60 -2.67
CA GLY A 165 -7.21 -17.59 -3.72
C GLY A 165 -8.49 -18.26 -4.22
N SER A 166 -9.62 -18.10 -3.55
CA SER A 166 -10.94 -18.64 -3.95
C SER A 166 -11.99 -17.54 -3.89
N GLY A 167 -12.57 -17.19 -5.04
CA GLY A 167 -13.62 -16.16 -5.15
C GLY A 167 -13.08 -14.72 -5.16
N THR A 168 -13.99 -13.77 -5.34
CA THR A 168 -13.71 -12.33 -5.25
C THR A 168 -14.38 -11.76 -4.01
N ASP A 169 -13.72 -10.79 -3.35
CA ASP A 169 -14.35 -10.02 -2.26
C ASP A 169 -15.60 -9.29 -2.80
N SER A 170 -16.61 -9.14 -1.95
CA SER A 170 -17.82 -8.37 -2.27
C SER A 170 -17.57 -6.86 -2.33
N MET A 171 -16.48 -6.39 -1.74
CA MET A 171 -16.12 -4.97 -1.64
C MET A 171 -15.43 -4.46 -2.90
N ALA A 172 -15.65 -3.18 -3.23
CA ALA A 172 -14.91 -2.48 -4.24
C ALA A 172 -13.61 -1.90 -3.67
N TYR A 173 -12.55 -1.93 -4.47
CA TYR A 173 -11.21 -1.48 -4.10
C TYR A 173 -10.72 -0.37 -5.01
N GLY A 174 -9.84 0.48 -4.47
CA GLY A 174 -9.12 1.51 -5.19
C GLY A 174 -7.65 1.53 -4.80
N TRP A 175 -6.83 1.89 -5.77
CA TRP A 175 -5.45 2.27 -5.54
C TRP A 175 -5.42 3.78 -5.26
N PHE A 176 -5.08 4.15 -4.04
CA PHE A 176 -5.02 5.52 -3.57
C PHE A 176 -3.58 6.00 -3.59
N VAL A 177 -3.33 7.12 -4.24
CA VAL A 177 -2.00 7.73 -4.33
C VAL A 177 -2.03 9.13 -3.73
N TRP A 178 -1.27 9.33 -2.68
CA TRP A 178 -0.93 10.65 -2.16
C TRP A 178 0.47 11.00 -2.67
N ASN A 179 0.58 12.13 -3.36
CA ASN A 179 1.86 12.62 -3.89
C ASN A 179 2.07 14.06 -3.44
N LYS A 180 3.02 14.24 -2.52
CA LYS A 180 3.33 15.55 -1.92
C LYS A 180 3.91 16.57 -2.92
N ARG A 181 4.36 16.08 -4.08
CA ARG A 181 4.87 16.92 -5.17
C ARG A 181 3.78 17.34 -6.14
N SER A 182 2.63 16.67 -6.13
CA SER A 182 1.47 17.04 -6.95
C SER A 182 0.82 18.32 -6.41
N LYS A 183 0.42 19.20 -7.32
CA LYS A 183 -0.24 20.48 -6.97
C LYS A 183 -1.61 20.62 -7.63
N GLY A 184 -2.06 19.60 -8.34
CA GLY A 184 -3.36 19.58 -9.00
C GLY A 184 -4.48 19.03 -8.11
N PRO A 185 -5.73 19.11 -8.57
CA PRO A 185 -6.84 18.42 -7.93
C PRO A 185 -6.66 16.91 -8.02
N ALA A 186 -7.19 16.18 -7.02
CA ALA A 186 -7.19 14.74 -7.04
C ALA A 186 -7.94 14.19 -8.27
N ARG A 187 -7.35 13.18 -8.91
CA ARG A 187 -7.93 12.54 -10.09
C ARG A 187 -8.65 11.26 -9.70
N LEU A 188 -9.85 11.08 -10.22
CA LEU A 188 -10.55 9.80 -10.14
C LEU A 188 -10.44 9.07 -11.47
N VAL A 189 -9.88 7.86 -11.47
CA VAL A 189 -9.80 6.99 -12.64
C VAL A 189 -10.79 5.83 -12.44
N PRO A 190 -11.99 5.91 -13.02
CA PRO A 190 -13.01 4.87 -12.87
C PRO A 190 -12.64 3.64 -13.69
N SER A 191 -13.06 2.47 -13.20
CA SER A 191 -12.94 1.19 -13.92
C SER A 191 -11.54 0.93 -14.48
N TRP A 192 -10.50 1.24 -13.69
CA TRP A 192 -9.13 0.95 -14.08
C TRP A 192 -8.94 -0.56 -14.24
N ALA A 193 -8.81 -0.96 -15.50
CA ALA A 193 -8.61 -2.35 -15.87
C ALA A 193 -7.11 -2.66 -15.91
N TRP A 194 -6.62 -3.29 -14.85
CA TRP A 194 -5.32 -3.95 -14.86
C TRP A 194 -5.49 -5.40 -15.36
N ARG A 195 -4.51 -5.91 -16.07
CA ARG A 195 -4.49 -7.27 -16.61
C ARG A 195 -3.31 -8.04 -16.03
N PRO A 196 -3.39 -9.38 -15.91
CA PRO A 196 -2.20 -10.17 -15.64
C PRO A 196 -1.11 -9.83 -16.64
N GLY A 197 0.05 -9.39 -16.13
CA GLY A 197 1.16 -8.89 -16.97
C GLY A 197 1.26 -7.36 -17.06
N ASP A 198 0.27 -6.59 -16.64
CA ASP A 198 0.41 -5.14 -16.51
C ASP A 198 1.54 -4.85 -15.51
N GLY A 199 2.40 -3.90 -15.84
CA GLY A 199 3.57 -3.54 -15.01
C GLY A 199 4.82 -4.39 -15.29
N LEU A 200 4.79 -5.36 -16.21
CA LEU A 200 5.98 -6.07 -16.67
C LEU A 200 6.74 -5.31 -17.78
N SER A 201 6.12 -4.32 -18.41
CA SER A 201 6.81 -3.42 -19.33
C SER A 201 7.55 -2.37 -18.50
N SER A 202 8.86 -2.27 -18.71
CA SER A 202 9.71 -1.22 -18.12
C SER A 202 9.02 0.15 -18.18
N PRO A 203 9.11 0.96 -17.12
CA PRO A 203 8.56 2.31 -17.13
C PRO A 203 9.10 3.03 -18.37
N ARG A 204 8.24 3.66 -19.15
CA ARG A 204 8.66 4.46 -20.29
C ARG A 204 9.65 5.48 -19.76
N ARG A 205 10.91 5.36 -20.17
CA ARG A 205 11.92 6.38 -19.92
C ARG A 205 11.33 7.69 -20.38
N GLY A 206 11.05 8.58 -19.43
CA GLY A 206 10.60 9.92 -19.73
C GLY A 206 11.62 10.55 -20.68
N GLY A 207 11.19 10.80 -21.92
CA GLY A 207 12.00 11.51 -22.88
C GLY A 207 12.32 12.88 -22.30
N SER A 208 13.60 13.17 -22.17
CA SER A 208 14.13 14.51 -22.00
C SER A 208 13.61 15.43 -23.12
N ARG A 209 12.86 16.45 -22.78
CA ARG A 209 12.80 17.73 -23.49
C ARG A 209 12.62 18.85 -22.48
#